data_d4722d87b832f92b62a653b7c4b4b914
#
_entry.id   d4722d87b832f92b62a653b7c4b4b914
#
_cell.length_a   1.000
_cell.length_b   1.000
_cell.length_c   1.000
_cell.angle_alpha   90.00
_cell.angle_beta   90.00
_cell.angle_gamma   90.00
#
_symmetry.space_group_name_H-M   'P 1'
#
loop_
_entity.id
_entity.type
_entity.pdbx_description
1 polymer ?
#
loop_
_entity_poly.entity_id
_entity_poly.type
_entity_poly.pdbx_seq_one_letter_code
_entity_poly.pdbx_strand_id
1 'polypeptide(L)'
;MVRSEIVSRLSNKIHKKLTKSEIEKIIKIILHTIISGVKQNKNAEFRKFGTFSVKNMKEKSNARNPKTNEKIFVPQKISIKFKMANELKNFINKKKETIN
;
A
#
# COMPACT_ATOMS: atom_id res chain seq x y z
N MET A 1 -0.44 -10.96 7.94
CA MET A 1 0.59 -11.49 7.02
C MET A 1 1.77 -10.52 6.93
N VAL A 2 2.95 -10.99 7.20
CA VAL A 2 4.15 -10.16 7.17
C VAL A 2 5.02 -10.50 5.96
N ARG A 3 6.01 -9.63 5.69
CA ARG A 3 6.88 -9.77 4.51
C ARG A 3 7.55 -11.14 4.41
N SER A 4 8.03 -11.69 5.50
CA SER A 4 8.69 -13.00 5.52
C SER A 4 7.76 -14.12 5.06
N GLU A 5 6.49 -14.04 5.41
CA GLU A 5 5.49 -15.02 4.97
C GLU A 5 5.22 -14.90 3.48
N ILE A 6 5.16 -13.67 2.95
CA ILE A 6 5.01 -13.43 1.53
C ILE A 6 6.19 -14.02 0.75
N VAL A 7 7.41 -13.79 1.24
CA VAL A 7 8.64 -14.32 0.64
C VAL A 7 8.59 -15.86 0.59
N SER A 8 8.18 -16.50 1.68
CA SER A 8 8.08 -17.95 1.74
C SER A 8 7.07 -18.50 0.76
N ARG A 9 5.90 -17.88 0.65
CA ARG A 9 4.86 -18.30 -0.30
C ARG A 9 5.30 -18.13 -1.74
N LEU A 10 6.00 -17.04 -2.07
CA LEU A 10 6.54 -16.80 -3.39
C LEU A 10 7.63 -17.84 -3.74
N SER A 11 8.51 -18.13 -2.78
CA SER A 11 9.56 -19.12 -2.98
C SER A 11 8.98 -20.48 -3.36
N ASN A 12 7.91 -20.89 -2.71
CA ASN A 12 7.24 -22.15 -3.02
C ASN A 12 6.60 -22.14 -4.41
N LYS A 13 5.99 -21.03 -4.81
CA LYS A 13 5.29 -20.92 -6.09
C LYS A 13 6.24 -20.90 -7.29
N ILE A 14 7.43 -20.33 -7.14
CA ILE A 14 8.42 -20.27 -8.23
C ILE A 14 9.36 -21.47 -8.24
N HIS A 15 8.99 -22.54 -7.53
CA HIS A 15 9.72 -23.81 -7.49
C HIS A 15 11.18 -23.65 -7.06
N LYS A 16 11.44 -22.72 -6.13
CA LYS A 16 12.78 -22.48 -5.58
C LYS A 16 13.84 -22.08 -6.61
N LYS A 17 13.42 -21.51 -7.73
CA LYS A 17 14.36 -20.98 -8.73
C LYS A 17 15.14 -19.78 -8.23
N LEU A 18 14.58 -19.06 -7.27
CA LEU A 18 15.21 -17.91 -6.62
C LEU A 18 15.34 -18.18 -5.13
N THR A 19 16.42 -17.69 -4.54
CA THR A 19 16.58 -17.77 -3.09
C THR A 19 15.62 -16.81 -2.40
N LYS A 20 15.34 -17.06 -1.13
CA LYS A 20 14.50 -16.15 -0.34
C LYS A 20 15.10 -14.75 -0.26
N SER A 21 16.42 -14.65 -0.20
CA SER A 21 17.13 -13.37 -0.20
C SER A 21 16.90 -12.59 -1.51
N GLU A 22 16.95 -13.28 -2.64
CA GLU A 22 16.68 -12.66 -3.95
C GLU A 22 15.24 -12.17 -4.05
N ILE A 23 14.28 -12.96 -3.59
CA ILE A 23 12.86 -12.59 -3.58
C ILE A 23 12.64 -11.36 -2.68
N GLU A 24 13.28 -11.33 -1.53
CA GLU A 24 13.19 -10.19 -0.61
C GLU A 24 13.71 -8.90 -1.26
N LYS A 25 14.81 -8.99 -2.00
CA LYS A 25 15.34 -7.84 -2.75
C LYS A 25 14.37 -7.36 -3.82
N ILE A 26 13.74 -8.29 -4.54
CA ILE A 26 12.74 -7.94 -5.56
C ILE A 26 11.56 -7.20 -4.93
N ILE A 27 11.05 -7.68 -3.81
CA ILE A 27 9.95 -7.04 -3.09
C ILE A 27 10.34 -5.63 -2.65
N LYS A 28 11.55 -5.45 -2.11
CA LYS A 28 12.03 -4.13 -1.73
C LYS A 28 12.09 -3.17 -2.90
N ILE A 29 12.58 -3.63 -4.05
CA ILE A 29 12.65 -2.82 -5.27
C ILE A 29 11.25 -2.39 -5.71
N ILE A 30 10.29 -3.29 -5.69
CA ILE A 30 8.90 -2.98 -6.06
C ILE A 30 8.34 -1.90 -5.14
N LEU A 31 8.48 -2.06 -3.84
CA LEU A 31 7.97 -1.11 -2.86
C LEU A 31 8.64 0.25 -2.98
N HIS A 32 9.95 0.29 -3.17
CA HIS A 32 10.69 1.54 -3.38
C HIS A 32 10.27 2.25 -4.66
N THR A 33 10.02 1.49 -5.72
CA THR A 33 9.57 2.06 -7.00
C THR A 33 8.20 2.73 -6.84
N ILE A 34 7.29 2.08 -6.13
CA ILE A 34 5.97 2.65 -5.84
C ILE A 34 6.10 3.93 -5.02
N ILE A 35 6.91 3.91 -3.97
CA ILE A 35 7.14 5.08 -3.10
C ILE A 35 7.73 6.24 -3.91
N SER A 36 8.73 5.98 -4.74
CA SER A 36 9.35 7.00 -5.59
C SER A 36 8.35 7.63 -6.55
N GLY A 37 7.50 6.80 -7.16
CA GLY A 37 6.45 7.30 -8.04
C GLY A 37 5.47 8.20 -7.32
N VAL A 38 5.01 7.78 -6.15
CA VAL A 38 4.08 8.55 -5.33
C VAL A 38 4.69 9.88 -4.91
N LYS A 39 5.98 9.91 -4.54
CA LYS A 39 6.68 11.17 -4.20
C LYS A 39 6.70 12.15 -5.37
N GLN A 40 6.67 11.66 -6.60
CA GLN A 40 6.61 12.48 -7.80
C GLN A 40 5.19 12.78 -8.26
N ASN A 41 4.20 12.53 -7.42
CA ASN A 41 2.77 12.68 -7.73
C ASN A 41 2.32 11.79 -8.90
N LYS A 42 2.94 10.65 -9.06
CA LYS A 42 2.54 9.66 -10.06
C LYS A 42 1.75 8.55 -9.40
N ASN A 43 0.73 8.06 -10.09
CA ASN A 43 -0.04 6.92 -9.62
C ASN A 43 0.62 5.62 -10.06
N ALA A 44 0.59 4.62 -9.19
CA ALA A 44 1.02 3.27 -9.52
C ALA A 44 -0.22 2.40 -9.70
N GLU A 45 -0.54 2.10 -10.95
CA GLU A 45 -1.72 1.31 -11.28
C GLU A 45 -1.34 -0.14 -11.58
N PHE A 46 -1.98 -1.06 -10.88
CA PHE A 46 -1.90 -2.48 -11.16
C PHE A 46 -3.24 -2.93 -11.74
N ARG A 47 -3.25 -3.21 -13.03
CA ARG A 47 -4.48 -3.56 -13.74
C ARG A 47 -5.22 -4.69 -13.04
N LYS A 48 -6.54 -4.53 -12.86
CA LYS A 48 -7.42 -5.49 -12.18
C LYS A 48 -7.16 -5.65 -10.69
N PHE A 49 -6.16 -4.99 -10.15
CA PHE A 49 -5.84 -5.04 -8.72
C PHE A 49 -6.21 -3.75 -8.00
N GLY A 50 -5.61 -2.64 -8.40
CA GLY A 50 -5.88 -1.36 -7.78
C GLY A 50 -4.84 -0.31 -8.12
N THR A 51 -5.01 0.85 -7.55
CA THR A 51 -4.15 2.00 -7.82
C THR A 51 -3.66 2.62 -6.51
N PHE A 52 -2.35 2.81 -6.41
CA PHE A 52 -1.73 3.59 -5.35
C PHE A 52 -1.58 5.02 -5.82
N SER A 53 -2.11 5.97 -5.08
CA SER A 53 -2.07 7.38 -5.43
C SER A 53 -1.67 8.24 -4.25
N VAL A 54 -1.32 9.49 -4.53
CA VAL A 54 -0.97 10.45 -3.48
C VAL A 54 -2.24 10.97 -2.83
N LYS A 55 -2.22 11.00 -1.50
CA LYS A 55 -3.22 11.70 -0.73
C LYS A 55 -2.54 12.88 -0.04
N ASN A 56 -2.87 14.08 -0.46
CA ASN A 56 -2.37 15.29 0.18
C ASN A 56 -3.26 15.66 1.34
N MET A 57 -2.68 15.74 2.52
CA MET A 57 -3.38 16.22 3.70
C MET A 57 -2.99 17.68 3.89
N LYS A 58 -3.98 18.56 3.76
CA LYS A 58 -3.75 20.00 3.89
C LYS A 58 -3.25 20.35 5.30
N GLU A 59 -2.42 21.38 5.38
CA GLU A 59 -2.02 21.93 6.67
C GLU A 59 -3.25 22.46 7.42
N LYS A 60 -3.21 22.32 8.72
CA LYS A 60 -4.28 22.84 9.60
C LYS A 60 -3.67 23.78 10.61
N SER A 61 -3.94 25.08 10.44
CA SER A 61 -3.48 26.10 11.38
C SER A 61 -4.39 26.23 12.60
N ASN A 62 -5.62 25.73 12.50
CA ASN A 62 -6.64 25.85 13.55
C ASN A 62 -6.99 24.52 14.23
N ALA A 63 -6.15 23.51 14.07
CA ALA A 63 -6.35 22.23 14.78
C ALA A 63 -6.20 22.46 16.29
N ARG A 64 -6.98 21.75 17.09
CA ARG A 64 -6.93 21.86 18.54
C ARG A 64 -6.53 20.55 19.19
N ASN A 65 -5.71 20.65 20.21
CA ASN A 65 -5.37 19.49 21.03
C ASN A 65 -6.60 19.15 21.90
N PRO A 66 -7.17 17.95 21.78
CA PRO A 66 -8.36 17.57 22.53
C PRO A 66 -8.15 17.56 24.05
N LYS A 67 -6.91 17.43 24.53
CA LYS A 67 -6.60 17.43 25.97
C LYS A 67 -6.50 18.82 26.55
N THR A 68 -5.86 19.75 25.82
CA THR A 68 -5.57 21.10 26.33
C THR A 68 -6.43 22.17 25.68
N ASN A 69 -7.14 21.82 24.62
CA ASN A 69 -7.92 22.75 23.80
C ASN A 69 -7.08 23.90 23.21
N GLU A 70 -5.78 23.69 23.12
CA GLU A 70 -4.88 24.65 22.50
C GLU A 70 -4.89 24.48 20.98
N LYS A 71 -4.74 25.60 20.26
CA LYS A 71 -4.59 25.60 18.82
C LYS A 71 -3.20 25.10 18.47
N ILE A 72 -3.13 24.10 17.60
CA ILE A 72 -1.86 23.56 17.12
C ILE A 72 -1.80 23.67 15.59
N PHE A 73 -0.59 23.84 15.07
CA PHE A 73 -0.35 23.83 13.64
C PHE A 73 -0.05 22.39 13.20
N VAL A 74 -0.83 21.91 12.23
CA VAL A 74 -0.58 20.59 11.62
C VAL A 74 -0.03 20.84 10.21
N PRO A 75 1.25 20.54 9.96
CA PRO A 75 1.85 20.79 8.65
C PRO A 75 1.24 19.90 7.57
N GLN A 76 1.39 20.32 6.32
CA GLN A 76 0.97 19.54 5.18
C GLN A 76 1.72 18.20 5.16
N LYS A 77 1.01 17.12 4.93
CA LYS A 77 1.56 15.78 4.87
C LYS A 77 1.14 15.09 3.59
N ILE A 78 1.99 14.16 3.14
CA ILE A 78 1.70 13.32 2.01
C ILE A 78 1.48 11.90 2.53
N SER A 79 0.43 11.27 2.05
CA SER A 79 0.12 9.88 2.37
C SER A 79 -0.20 9.12 1.09
N ILE A 80 -0.23 7.80 1.18
CA ILE A 80 -0.58 6.95 0.06
C ILE A 80 -2.01 6.49 0.24
N LYS A 81 -2.80 6.62 -0.83
CA LYS A 81 -4.17 6.12 -0.91
C LYS A 81 -4.20 4.93 -1.85
N PHE A 82 -4.78 3.83 -1.40
CA PHE A 82 -5.02 2.68 -2.27
C PHE A 82 -6.49 2.58 -2.62
N LYS A 83 -6.78 2.54 -3.92
CA LYS A 83 -8.14 2.30 -4.43
C LYS A 83 -8.19 0.95 -5.11
N MET A 84 -8.99 0.06 -4.57
CA MET A 84 -9.17 -1.28 -5.07
C MET A 84 -9.92 -1.26 -6.41
N ALA A 85 -9.46 -2.05 -7.39
CA ALA A 85 -10.18 -2.22 -8.64
C ALA A 85 -11.46 -3.03 -8.43
N ASN A 86 -12.45 -2.81 -9.28
CA ASN A 86 -13.72 -3.54 -9.21
C ASN A 86 -13.52 -5.05 -9.34
N GLU A 87 -12.62 -5.47 -10.21
CA GLU A 87 -12.30 -6.88 -10.42
C GLU A 87 -11.76 -7.52 -9.14
N LEU A 88 -10.89 -6.82 -8.41
CA LEU A 88 -10.37 -7.31 -7.14
C LEU A 88 -11.48 -7.40 -6.09
N LYS A 89 -12.32 -6.37 -6.02
CA LYS A 89 -13.45 -6.34 -5.09
C LYS A 89 -14.40 -7.50 -5.33
N ASN A 90 -14.74 -7.74 -6.58
CA ASN A 90 -15.63 -8.85 -6.97
C ASN A 90 -15.00 -10.20 -6.66
N PHE A 91 -13.72 -10.35 -6.91
CA PHE A 91 -12.98 -11.58 -6.63
C PHE A 91 -12.99 -11.90 -5.13
N ILE A 92 -12.73 -10.92 -4.29
CA ILE A 92 -12.70 -11.10 -2.85
C ILE A 92 -14.09 -11.46 -2.32
N ASN A 93 -15.12 -10.76 -2.76
CA ASN A 93 -16.49 -10.99 -2.31
C ASN A 93 -17.02 -12.35 -2.76
N LYS A 94 -16.76 -12.73 -4.02
CA LYS A 94 -17.14 -14.02 -4.56
C LYS A 94 -16.49 -15.17 -3.78
N LYS A 95 -15.21 -15.06 -3.48
CA LYS A 95 -14.49 -16.07 -2.70
C LYS A 95 -15.04 -16.18 -1.29
N LYS A 96 -15.41 -15.06 -0.68
CA LYS A 96 -16.02 -15.02 0.64
C LYS A 96 -17.38 -15.72 0.64
N GLU A 97 -18.19 -15.51 -0.40
CA GLU A 97 -19.48 -16.19 -0.56
C GLU A 97 -19.31 -17.71 -0.71
N THR A 98 -18.28 -18.13 -1.43
CA THR A 98 -17.98 -19.53 -1.67
C THR A 98 -17.55 -20.27 -0.40
N ILE A 99 -16.92 -19.57 0.54
CA ILE A 99 -16.47 -20.12 1.80
C ILE A 99 -17.64 -20.32 2.77
N ASN A 100 -18.68 -19.52 2.66
CA ASN A 100 -19.88 -19.63 3.46
C ASN A 100 -20.77 -20.73 2.88
#